data_aec0a8fe5b61e44909bc0492afc7df0c
#
_entry.id   aec0a8fe5b61e44909bc0492afc7df0c
#
_cell.length_a   1.000
_cell.length_b   1.000
_cell.length_c   1.000
_cell.angle_alpha   90.00
_cell.angle_beta   90.00
_cell.angle_gamma   90.00
#
_symmetry.space_group_name_H-M   'P 1'
#
loop_
_entity.id
_entity.type
_entity.pdbx_description
1 polymer ?
#
loop_
_entity_poly.entity_id
_entity_poly.type
_entity_poly.pdbx_seq_one_letter_code
_entity_poly.pdbx_strand_id
1 'polypeptide(L)'
;EAELNAGGKKLEATLGEGQYKLFQEYLNAKQYLIFVLKRRDMRYIITALLAAKPMLGIDINDLDSNVYLLNVPGATFDLRDGISKEPDPADFITQQTSCSPDEAGKELWLSALDIFFCKDKKLIQYVKETAGIVAVGEVREEALIISYGEGRNGKSTFWNTIARVLGSYS
;
A
#
# COMPACT_ATOMS: atom_id res chain seq x y z
N GLU A 1 -18.76 40.20 -23.84
CA GLU A 1 -19.69 39.04 -23.64
C GLU A 1 -21.09 39.30 -24.19
N ALA A 2 -21.67 40.48 -23.97
CA ALA A 2 -23.02 40.81 -24.52
C ALA A 2 -23.05 40.87 -26.06
N GLU A 3 -21.98 41.36 -26.70
CA GLU A 3 -21.86 41.42 -28.16
C GLU A 3 -21.63 40.02 -28.79
N LEU A 4 -20.87 39.16 -28.13
CA LEU A 4 -20.68 37.76 -28.57
C LEU A 4 -21.99 36.96 -28.47
N ASN A 5 -22.81 37.19 -27.47
CA ASN A 5 -24.12 36.53 -27.31
C ASN A 5 -25.15 37.03 -28.34
N ALA A 6 -25.07 38.30 -28.71
CA ALA A 6 -25.96 38.85 -29.77
C ALA A 6 -25.53 38.34 -31.17
N GLY A 7 -24.25 38.15 -31.42
CA GLY A 7 -23.71 37.55 -32.66
C GLY A 7 -24.09 36.08 -32.80
N GLY A 8 -24.06 35.32 -31.70
CA GLY A 8 -24.43 33.91 -31.66
C GLY A 8 -25.90 33.68 -32.00
N LYS A 9 -26.81 34.47 -31.44
CA LYS A 9 -28.26 34.40 -31.72
C LYS A 9 -28.63 34.80 -33.16
N LYS A 10 -27.87 35.71 -33.77
CA LYS A 10 -28.03 36.06 -35.20
C LYS A 10 -27.55 34.94 -36.11
N LEU A 11 -26.47 34.22 -35.76
CA LEU A 11 -25.96 33.09 -36.51
C LEU A 11 -26.93 31.90 -36.48
N GLU A 12 -27.52 31.62 -35.33
CA GLU A 12 -28.52 30.56 -35.14
C GLU A 12 -29.73 30.72 -36.06
N ALA A 13 -30.18 31.97 -36.28
CA ALA A 13 -31.33 32.28 -37.15
C ALA A 13 -31.05 32.12 -38.67
N THR A 14 -29.77 31.98 -39.05
CA THR A 14 -29.35 31.86 -40.48
C THR A 14 -28.92 30.46 -40.87
N LEU A 15 -28.80 29.52 -39.92
CA LEU A 15 -28.35 28.16 -40.17
C LEU A 15 -29.53 27.25 -40.58
N GLY A 16 -29.33 26.44 -41.63
CA GLY A 16 -30.25 25.35 -41.95
C GLY A 16 -30.25 24.26 -40.86
N GLU A 17 -31.31 23.45 -40.79
CA GLU A 17 -31.52 22.44 -39.71
C GLU A 17 -30.30 21.54 -39.42
N GLY A 18 -29.64 21.07 -40.48
CA GLY A 18 -28.45 20.24 -40.33
C GLY A 18 -27.21 20.98 -39.76
N GLN A 19 -27.04 22.23 -40.18
CA GLN A 19 -25.96 23.09 -39.70
C GLN A 19 -26.21 23.55 -38.27
N TYR A 20 -27.45 23.78 -37.89
CA TYR A 20 -27.85 24.10 -36.52
C TYR A 20 -27.53 22.97 -35.55
N LYS A 21 -27.78 21.72 -35.92
CA LYS A 21 -27.46 20.54 -35.12
C LYS A 21 -25.95 20.42 -34.87
N LEU A 22 -25.13 20.55 -35.92
CA LEU A 22 -23.67 20.53 -35.81
C LEU A 22 -23.14 21.68 -34.93
N PHE A 23 -23.73 22.84 -35.03
CA PHE A 23 -23.37 24.00 -34.20
C PHE A 23 -23.68 23.76 -32.73
N GLN A 24 -24.84 23.16 -32.41
CA GLN A 24 -25.19 22.78 -31.03
C GLN A 24 -24.23 21.70 -30.47
N GLU A 25 -23.91 20.71 -31.28
CA GLU A 25 -22.90 19.67 -30.89
C GLU A 25 -21.55 20.31 -30.61
N TYR A 26 -21.08 21.23 -31.42
CA TYR A 26 -19.86 21.99 -31.19
C TYR A 26 -19.89 22.80 -29.88
N LEU A 27 -21.01 23.53 -29.63
CA LEU A 27 -21.16 24.29 -28.39
C LEU A 27 -21.13 23.40 -27.14
N ASN A 28 -21.81 22.27 -27.20
CA ASN A 28 -21.85 21.28 -26.13
C ASN A 28 -20.47 20.69 -25.88
N ALA A 29 -19.74 20.31 -26.92
CA ALA A 29 -18.38 19.81 -26.83
C ALA A 29 -17.43 20.87 -26.24
N LYS A 30 -17.56 22.12 -26.67
CA LYS A 30 -16.77 23.24 -26.14
C LYS A 30 -17.06 23.50 -24.65
N GLN A 31 -18.31 23.48 -24.23
CA GLN A 31 -18.71 23.63 -22.83
C GLN A 31 -18.17 22.45 -21.97
N TYR A 32 -18.29 21.24 -22.51
CA TYR A 32 -17.74 20.05 -21.85
C TYR A 32 -16.22 20.13 -21.68
N LEU A 33 -15.50 20.58 -22.71
CA LEU A 33 -14.06 20.78 -22.65
C LEU A 33 -13.69 21.79 -21.55
N ILE A 34 -14.39 22.94 -21.50
CA ILE A 34 -14.16 23.96 -20.46
C ILE A 34 -14.46 23.37 -19.07
N PHE A 35 -15.53 22.59 -18.93
CA PHE A 35 -15.87 21.91 -17.69
C PHE A 35 -14.74 20.96 -17.25
N VAL A 36 -14.26 20.09 -18.15
CA VAL A 36 -13.17 19.13 -17.87
C VAL A 36 -11.89 19.85 -17.49
N LEU A 37 -11.51 20.90 -18.23
CA LEU A 37 -10.30 21.67 -17.93
C LEU A 37 -10.37 22.34 -16.55
N LYS A 38 -11.52 22.89 -16.17
CA LYS A 38 -11.72 23.45 -14.84
C LYS A 38 -11.61 22.39 -13.73
N ARG A 39 -12.07 21.14 -13.97
CA ARG A 39 -11.99 20.05 -12.98
C ARG A 39 -10.58 19.54 -12.76
N ARG A 40 -9.61 19.87 -13.61
CA ARG A 40 -8.18 19.60 -13.43
C ARG A 40 -7.49 20.58 -12.46
N ASP A 41 -8.14 21.68 -12.10
CA ASP A 41 -7.62 22.61 -11.08
C ASP A 41 -7.64 21.92 -9.70
N MET A 42 -6.51 22.00 -8.99
CA MET A 42 -6.31 21.39 -7.68
C MET A 42 -7.40 21.76 -6.66
N ARG A 43 -7.96 22.96 -6.76
CA ARG A 43 -9.05 23.40 -5.87
C ARG A 43 -10.29 22.52 -5.99
N TYR A 44 -10.67 22.14 -7.22
CA TYR A 44 -11.81 21.24 -7.45
C TYR A 44 -11.48 19.80 -7.01
N ILE A 45 -10.26 19.34 -7.23
CA ILE A 45 -9.80 18.02 -6.80
C ILE A 45 -9.86 17.93 -5.26
N ILE A 46 -9.27 18.90 -4.57
CA ILE A 46 -9.28 18.96 -3.10
C ILE A 46 -10.72 19.02 -2.57
N THR A 47 -11.57 19.87 -3.17
CA THR A 47 -12.98 19.99 -2.73
C THR A 47 -13.72 18.67 -2.92
N ALA A 48 -13.52 17.96 -4.05
CA ALA A 48 -14.12 16.67 -4.29
C ALA A 48 -13.64 15.61 -3.28
N LEU A 49 -12.34 15.57 -2.97
CA LEU A 49 -11.77 14.68 -1.96
C LEU A 49 -12.33 14.98 -0.56
N LEU A 50 -12.43 16.26 -0.19
CA LEU A 50 -13.03 16.64 1.09
C LEU A 50 -14.50 16.25 1.18
N ALA A 51 -15.25 16.38 0.09
CA ALA A 51 -16.66 15.97 0.04
C ALA A 51 -16.81 14.43 0.09
N ALA A 52 -15.88 13.68 -0.51
CA ALA A 52 -15.87 12.22 -0.47
C ALA A 52 -15.41 11.64 0.87
N LYS A 53 -14.60 12.37 1.63
CA LYS A 53 -13.99 11.89 2.87
C LYS A 53 -14.98 11.26 3.86
N PRO A 54 -16.15 11.83 4.16
CA PRO A 54 -17.13 11.18 5.05
C PRO A 54 -17.73 9.90 4.49
N MET A 55 -17.74 9.74 3.15
CA MET A 55 -18.30 8.57 2.46
C MET A 55 -17.30 7.41 2.38
N LEU A 56 -16.01 7.71 2.53
CA LEU A 56 -14.89 6.76 2.46
C LEU A 56 -14.27 6.50 3.84
N GLY A 57 -15.01 6.86 4.91
CA GLY A 57 -14.56 6.61 6.27
C GLY A 57 -14.47 5.12 6.55
N ILE A 58 -13.36 4.70 7.15
CA ILE A 58 -13.14 3.36 7.68
C ILE A 58 -12.86 3.49 9.18
N ASP A 59 -13.32 2.51 9.97
CA ASP A 59 -12.94 2.46 11.39
C ASP A 59 -11.45 2.10 11.50
N ILE A 60 -10.74 2.80 12.36
CA ILE A 60 -9.31 2.53 12.61
C ILE A 60 -9.08 1.11 13.15
N ASN A 61 -10.07 0.54 13.84
CA ASN A 61 -10.00 -0.81 14.36
C ASN A 61 -10.14 -1.89 13.28
N ASP A 62 -10.61 -1.53 12.09
CA ASP A 62 -10.66 -2.45 10.94
C ASP A 62 -9.31 -2.56 10.24
N LEU A 63 -8.43 -1.55 10.42
CA LEU A 63 -7.08 -1.58 9.83
C LEU A 63 -6.20 -2.57 10.58
N ASP A 64 -5.44 -3.36 9.81
CA ASP A 64 -4.49 -4.36 10.33
C ASP A 64 -5.10 -5.32 11.37
N SER A 65 -6.42 -5.53 11.31
CA SER A 65 -7.18 -6.30 12.31
C SER A 65 -6.87 -7.81 12.29
N ASN A 66 -6.44 -8.35 11.15
CA ASN A 66 -6.05 -9.75 11.03
C ASN A 66 -4.55 -9.92 11.27
N VAL A 67 -4.18 -10.20 12.49
CA VAL A 67 -2.80 -10.35 12.98
C VAL A 67 -1.99 -11.47 12.31
N TYR A 68 -2.64 -12.37 11.58
CA TYR A 68 -1.99 -13.47 10.87
C TYR A 68 -1.69 -13.18 9.40
N LEU A 69 -2.16 -12.07 8.87
CA LEU A 69 -1.88 -11.71 7.49
C LEU A 69 -0.61 -10.86 7.41
N LEU A 70 0.39 -11.39 6.72
CA LEU A 70 1.64 -10.69 6.45
C LEU A 70 1.67 -10.24 5.00
N ASN A 71 1.60 -8.95 4.77
CA ASN A 71 1.68 -8.38 3.44
C ASN A 71 3.15 -8.23 3.00
N VAL A 72 3.45 -8.77 1.83
CA VAL A 72 4.77 -8.68 1.20
C VAL A 72 4.62 -8.03 -0.19
N PRO A 73 5.68 -7.51 -0.82
CA PRO A 73 5.59 -7.03 -2.19
C PRO A 73 5.01 -8.09 -3.13
N GLY A 74 3.79 -7.82 -3.66
CA GLY A 74 3.11 -8.68 -4.63
C GLY A 74 2.28 -9.83 -4.08
N ALA A 75 2.23 -10.07 -2.76
CA ALA A 75 1.41 -11.13 -2.16
C ALA A 75 1.05 -10.83 -0.71
N THR A 76 0.04 -11.53 -0.20
CA THR A 76 -0.28 -11.57 1.24
C THR A 76 -0.20 -13.02 1.71
N PHE A 77 0.55 -13.29 2.78
CA PHE A 77 0.71 -14.62 3.37
C PHE A 77 -0.18 -14.77 4.60
N ASP A 78 -0.89 -15.90 4.71
CA ASP A 78 -1.51 -16.30 5.96
C ASP A 78 -0.48 -17.09 6.78
N LEU A 79 -0.07 -16.55 7.91
CA LEU A 79 0.96 -17.15 8.77
C LEU A 79 0.50 -18.42 9.51
N ARG A 80 -0.79 -18.78 9.45
CA ARG A 80 -1.32 -20.00 10.07
C ARG A 80 -1.01 -21.25 9.25
N ASP A 81 -1.02 -21.12 7.93
CA ASP A 81 -0.82 -22.23 7.00
C ASP A 81 0.33 -21.97 6.01
N GLY A 82 0.86 -20.76 5.97
CA GLY A 82 1.93 -20.36 5.06
C GLY A 82 1.49 -20.19 3.61
N ILE A 83 0.17 -20.12 3.35
CA ILE A 83 -0.37 -19.97 2.00
C ILE A 83 -0.37 -18.49 1.59
N SER A 84 0.08 -18.22 0.38
CA SER A 84 0.01 -16.87 -0.19
C SER A 84 -1.24 -16.67 -1.03
N LYS A 85 -1.80 -15.47 -1.00
CA LYS A 85 -2.88 -14.99 -1.86
C LYS A 85 -2.49 -13.68 -2.52
N GLU A 86 -3.23 -13.29 -3.57
CA GLU A 86 -3.10 -11.95 -4.12
C GLU A 86 -3.51 -10.89 -3.08
N PRO A 87 -2.85 -9.72 -3.07
CA PRO A 87 -3.21 -8.65 -2.15
C PRO A 87 -4.64 -8.18 -2.40
N ASP A 88 -5.46 -8.14 -1.35
CA ASP A 88 -6.85 -7.70 -1.41
C ASP A 88 -7.00 -6.41 -0.58
N PRO A 89 -7.47 -5.29 -1.16
CA PRO A 89 -7.78 -4.08 -0.41
C PRO A 89 -8.79 -4.30 0.74
N ALA A 90 -9.64 -5.31 0.65
CA ALA A 90 -10.60 -5.67 1.70
C ALA A 90 -9.96 -6.27 2.96
N ASP A 91 -8.69 -6.66 2.91
CA ASP A 91 -7.94 -7.08 4.11
C ASP A 91 -7.52 -5.88 4.98
N PHE A 92 -7.63 -4.66 4.46
CA PHE A 92 -7.27 -3.40 5.14
C PHE A 92 -5.88 -3.38 5.78
N ILE A 93 -4.92 -4.07 5.16
CA ILE A 93 -3.54 -4.11 5.64
C ILE A 93 -2.82 -2.84 5.21
N THR A 94 -2.29 -2.09 6.17
CA THR A 94 -1.57 -0.84 5.93
C THR A 94 -0.05 -1.00 5.92
N GLN A 95 0.44 -2.14 6.37
CA GLN A 95 1.87 -2.44 6.52
C GLN A 95 2.36 -3.38 5.43
N GLN A 96 3.68 -3.38 5.20
CA GLN A 96 4.32 -4.24 4.21
C GLN A 96 5.75 -4.56 4.61
N THR A 97 6.20 -5.80 4.36
CA THR A 97 7.61 -6.18 4.49
C THR A 97 8.45 -5.52 3.39
N SER A 98 9.76 -5.41 3.64
CA SER A 98 10.68 -4.81 2.67
C SER A 98 11.00 -5.71 1.47
N CYS A 99 10.72 -7.00 1.57
CA CYS A 99 11.01 -7.99 0.52
C CYS A 99 10.01 -9.13 0.57
N SER A 100 9.85 -9.81 -0.56
CA SER A 100 9.08 -11.04 -0.66
C SER A 100 9.93 -12.24 -0.26
N PRO A 101 9.34 -13.35 0.23
CA PRO A 101 10.04 -14.61 0.43
C PRO A 101 10.68 -15.11 -0.88
N ASP A 102 11.96 -15.49 -0.79
CA ASP A 102 12.73 -16.02 -1.90
C ASP A 102 13.75 -17.06 -1.38
N GLU A 103 14.11 -18.01 -2.21
CA GLU A 103 15.19 -18.97 -1.94
C GLU A 103 16.59 -18.35 -2.15
N ALA A 104 16.68 -17.20 -2.85
CA ALA A 104 17.94 -16.51 -3.07
C ALA A 104 18.57 -16.09 -1.74
N GLY A 105 19.84 -16.50 -1.51
CA GLY A 105 20.55 -16.19 -0.29
C GLY A 105 20.20 -17.04 0.93
N LYS A 106 19.31 -18.03 0.83
CA LYS A 106 18.96 -18.95 1.93
C LYS A 106 20.17 -19.65 2.51
N GLU A 107 21.05 -20.20 1.67
CA GLU A 107 22.28 -20.86 2.13
C GLU A 107 23.21 -19.90 2.86
N LEU A 108 23.35 -18.68 2.36
CA LEU A 108 24.14 -17.64 3.02
C LEU A 108 23.57 -17.32 4.41
N TRP A 109 22.25 -17.16 4.51
CA TRP A 109 21.57 -16.90 5.78
C TRP A 109 21.75 -18.05 6.78
N LEU A 110 21.57 -19.29 6.34
CA LEU A 110 21.76 -20.47 7.18
C LEU A 110 23.22 -20.57 7.68
N SER A 111 24.20 -20.31 6.79
CA SER A 111 25.62 -20.25 7.19
C SER A 111 25.89 -19.14 8.19
N ALA A 112 25.27 -17.98 8.04
CA ALA A 112 25.38 -16.87 8.99
C ALA A 112 24.82 -17.25 10.38
N LEU A 113 23.66 -17.93 10.42
CA LEU A 113 23.09 -18.44 11.67
C LEU A 113 24.04 -19.44 12.36
N ASP A 114 24.66 -20.35 11.60
CA ASP A 114 25.64 -21.29 12.13
C ASP A 114 26.84 -20.57 12.76
N ILE A 115 27.30 -19.49 12.16
CA ILE A 115 28.41 -18.67 12.70
C ILE A 115 27.95 -17.90 13.95
N PHE A 116 26.81 -17.21 13.89
CA PHE A 116 26.34 -16.37 14.99
C PHE A 116 26.04 -17.16 16.26
N PHE A 117 25.51 -18.37 16.10
CA PHE A 117 25.07 -19.23 17.18
C PHE A 117 26.00 -20.45 17.42
N CYS A 118 27.25 -20.38 16.93
CA CYS A 118 28.27 -21.41 17.15
C CYS A 118 27.81 -22.83 16.79
N LYS A 119 26.97 -22.97 15.75
CA LYS A 119 26.36 -24.24 15.29
C LYS A 119 25.48 -24.93 16.34
N ASP A 120 25.05 -24.23 17.38
CA ASP A 120 24.08 -24.77 18.34
C ASP A 120 22.69 -24.84 17.67
N LYS A 121 22.35 -26.06 17.26
CA LYS A 121 21.07 -26.30 16.54
C LYS A 121 19.82 -25.99 17.37
N LYS A 122 19.91 -26.18 18.70
CA LYS A 122 18.77 -25.86 19.59
C LYS A 122 18.57 -24.36 19.68
N LEU A 123 19.65 -23.61 19.83
CA LEU A 123 19.61 -22.16 19.87
C LEU A 123 19.20 -21.58 18.53
N ILE A 124 19.68 -22.12 17.40
CA ILE A 124 19.25 -21.71 16.06
C ILE A 124 17.75 -21.96 15.86
N GLN A 125 17.24 -23.10 16.31
CA GLN A 125 15.82 -23.40 16.24
C GLN A 125 14.99 -22.41 17.08
N TYR A 126 15.41 -22.16 18.31
CA TYR A 126 14.76 -21.18 19.20
C TYR A 126 14.68 -19.78 18.58
N VAL A 127 15.77 -19.28 17.99
CA VAL A 127 15.75 -17.94 17.39
C VAL A 127 14.92 -17.89 16.10
N LYS A 128 14.80 -18.99 15.36
CA LYS A 128 13.87 -19.09 14.21
C LYS A 128 12.41 -19.03 14.67
N GLU A 129 12.06 -19.76 15.71
CA GLU A 129 10.73 -19.73 16.30
C GLU A 129 10.39 -18.34 16.84
N THR A 130 11.34 -17.71 17.53
CA THR A 130 11.21 -16.33 18.00
C THR A 130 10.97 -15.35 16.84
N ALA A 131 11.74 -15.47 15.75
CA ALA A 131 11.55 -14.63 14.58
C ALA A 131 10.17 -14.85 13.93
N GLY A 132 9.65 -16.09 13.94
CA GLY A 132 8.31 -16.41 13.49
C GLY A 132 7.23 -15.76 14.37
N ILE A 133 7.39 -15.79 15.68
CA ILE A 133 6.45 -15.13 16.62
C ILE A 133 6.44 -13.60 16.40
N VAL A 134 7.60 -13.00 16.18
CA VAL A 134 7.72 -11.54 15.91
C VAL A 134 7.00 -11.13 14.61
N ALA A 135 6.88 -12.04 13.65
CA ALA A 135 6.14 -11.77 12.41
C ALA A 135 4.61 -11.77 12.60
N VAL A 136 4.09 -12.33 13.69
CA VAL A 136 2.67 -12.30 14.02
C VAL A 136 2.35 -10.98 14.72
N GLY A 137 1.32 -10.27 14.29
CA GLY A 137 0.92 -8.96 14.81
C GLY A 137 0.27 -8.96 16.20
N GLU A 138 0.43 -10.04 16.97
CA GLU A 138 -0.15 -10.21 18.30
C GLU A 138 0.94 -10.53 19.34
N VAL A 139 0.92 -9.82 20.45
CA VAL A 139 1.76 -10.17 21.60
C VAL A 139 1.11 -11.32 22.36
N ARG A 140 1.56 -12.55 22.12
CA ARG A 140 1.04 -13.75 22.77
C ARG A 140 1.70 -14.05 24.09
N GLU A 141 2.96 -13.67 24.20
CA GLU A 141 3.78 -13.90 25.42
C GLU A 141 4.49 -12.60 25.78
N GLU A 142 4.27 -12.16 27.00
CA GLU A 142 5.01 -11.02 27.55
C GLU A 142 6.39 -11.48 27.99
N ALA A 143 7.34 -11.51 27.06
CA ALA A 143 8.72 -11.96 27.31
C ALA A 143 9.74 -10.91 26.86
N LEU A 144 10.79 -10.75 27.64
CA LEU A 144 11.95 -9.94 27.28
C LEU A 144 13.08 -10.86 26.82
N ILE A 145 13.48 -10.72 25.56
CA ILE A 145 14.59 -11.49 24.99
C ILE A 145 15.87 -10.68 25.12
N ILE A 146 16.82 -11.18 25.91
CA ILE A 146 18.10 -10.54 26.09
C ILE A 146 19.17 -11.33 25.33
N SER A 147 19.72 -10.73 24.28
CA SER A 147 20.86 -11.28 23.55
C SER A 147 22.17 -10.79 24.18
N TYR A 148 22.90 -11.69 24.79
CA TYR A 148 24.21 -11.38 25.42
C TYR A 148 25.35 -12.14 24.75
N GLY A 149 26.55 -11.69 24.97
CA GLY A 149 27.80 -12.32 24.48
C GLY A 149 28.88 -11.27 24.24
N GLU A 150 30.10 -11.74 23.98
CA GLU A 150 31.25 -10.90 23.64
C GLU A 150 30.98 -10.07 22.38
N GLY A 151 31.70 -8.97 22.20
CA GLY A 151 31.56 -8.10 21.03
C GLY A 151 31.84 -8.83 19.70
N ARG A 152 31.32 -8.29 18.59
CA ARG A 152 31.55 -8.75 17.19
C ARG A 152 31.08 -10.17 16.87
N ASN A 153 30.04 -10.67 17.52
CA ASN A 153 29.46 -12.01 17.31
C ASN A 153 28.14 -12.04 16.54
N GLY A 154 27.80 -10.99 15.80
CA GLY A 154 26.65 -10.96 14.90
C GLY A 154 25.30 -10.63 15.53
N LYS A 155 25.17 -10.37 16.84
CA LYS A 155 23.90 -10.04 17.51
C LYS A 155 23.13 -8.93 16.82
N SER A 156 23.78 -7.78 16.64
CA SER A 156 23.15 -6.63 15.98
C SER A 156 22.85 -6.91 14.52
N THR A 157 23.68 -7.67 13.82
CA THR A 157 23.44 -8.06 12.42
C THR A 157 22.19 -8.90 12.32
N PHE A 158 22.02 -9.89 13.20
CA PHE A 158 20.85 -10.75 13.23
C PHE A 158 19.56 -9.92 13.41
N TRP A 159 19.43 -9.16 14.49
CA TRP A 159 18.24 -8.39 14.79
C TRP A 159 17.95 -7.30 13.77
N ASN A 160 18.97 -6.60 13.29
CA ASN A 160 18.82 -5.59 12.25
C ASN A 160 18.36 -6.20 10.90
N THR A 161 18.76 -7.44 10.61
CA THR A 161 18.28 -8.14 9.41
C THR A 161 16.79 -8.46 9.54
N ILE A 162 16.36 -9.01 10.68
CA ILE A 162 14.93 -9.28 10.95
C ILE A 162 14.12 -7.99 10.83
N ALA A 163 14.53 -6.92 11.52
CA ALA A 163 13.83 -5.64 11.46
C ALA A 163 13.74 -5.07 10.03
N ARG A 164 14.83 -5.18 9.25
CA ARG A 164 14.82 -4.74 7.84
C ARG A 164 13.88 -5.56 6.97
N VAL A 165 13.83 -6.88 7.17
CA VAL A 165 12.91 -7.75 6.43
C VAL A 165 11.46 -7.39 6.75
N LEU A 166 11.14 -7.21 8.02
CA LEU A 166 9.79 -6.86 8.47
C LEU A 166 9.33 -5.49 7.97
N GLY A 167 10.25 -4.57 7.65
CA GLY A 167 9.89 -3.30 7.04
C GLY A 167 9.03 -2.42 7.95
N SER A 168 7.80 -2.08 7.51
CA SER A 168 6.91 -1.24 8.30
C SER A 168 6.26 -1.94 9.51
N TYR A 169 6.44 -3.25 9.64
CA TYR A 169 6.01 -4.02 10.83
C TYR A 169 6.99 -3.91 12.02
N SER A 170 8.18 -3.31 11.84
CA SER A 170 9.22 -3.25 12.88
C SER A 170 9.37 -1.88 13.55
#